data_d40a35c3307e5d6b1cc937278cb941e1
#
_entry.id   d40a35c3307e5d6b1cc937278cb941e1
#
_cell.length_a   1.000
_cell.length_b   1.000
_cell.length_c   1.000
_cell.angle_alpha   90.00
_cell.angle_beta   90.00
_cell.angle_gamma   90.00
#
_symmetry.space_group_name_H-M   'P 1'
#
loop_
_entity.id
_entity.type
_entity.pdbx_description
1 polymer ?
#
loop_
_entity_poly.entity_id
_entity_poly.type
_entity_poly.pdbx_seq_one_letter_code
_entity_poly.pdbx_strand_id
1 'polypeptide(L)'
;KDNQPHHPFQTSWGVSTRLIGGVIMTHGDNNGLVLPPRIAPVQAMVIPVAMHKDGVLDAANALLDRLKAAGIRAKIDDSDQSMGWKAAEYEMKGVPLRVEIGPKDIEKNQCVLVRRDNGEKVFVSLDTLEETAKATLDAIHDGLYQRAKKNLEEHTFPAFSLEEAKQLQAEHGGFIKTM
;
A
#
# COMPACT_ATOMS: atom_id res chain seq x y z
N LYS A 1 37.56 -28.27 25.41
CA LYS A 1 36.90 -29.30 24.56
C LYS A 1 36.87 -30.56 25.41
N ASP A 2 35.65 -30.97 25.76
CA ASP A 2 35.36 -32.04 26.73
C ASP A 2 35.03 -33.40 26.06
N ASN A 3 35.11 -33.45 24.74
CA ASN A 3 34.77 -34.61 23.88
C ASN A 3 33.32 -35.13 24.08
N GLN A 4 32.42 -34.32 24.64
CA GLN A 4 31.02 -34.70 24.80
C GLN A 4 30.17 -34.17 23.64
N PRO A 5 29.15 -34.91 23.19
CA PRO A 5 28.21 -34.44 22.20
C PRO A 5 27.34 -33.31 22.80
N HIS A 6 27.27 -32.16 22.15
CA HIS A 6 26.44 -31.05 22.55
C HIS A 6 25.47 -30.74 21.43
N HIS A 7 24.21 -30.45 21.77
CA HIS A 7 23.20 -29.95 20.82
C HIS A 7 23.20 -28.41 20.83
N PRO A 8 23.69 -27.77 19.76
CA PRO A 8 23.64 -26.31 19.68
C PRO A 8 22.20 -25.84 19.50
N PHE A 9 21.90 -24.67 20.08
CA PHE A 9 20.68 -23.97 19.75
C PHE A 9 20.80 -23.43 18.32
N GLN A 10 19.78 -23.71 17.52
CA GLN A 10 19.73 -23.25 16.13
C GLN A 10 18.43 -22.51 15.88
N THR A 11 18.51 -21.47 15.08
CA THR A 11 17.35 -20.79 14.49
C THR A 11 17.43 -20.89 12.99
N SER A 12 16.29 -21.14 12.33
CA SER A 12 16.21 -21.21 10.88
C SER A 12 15.05 -20.35 10.40
N TRP A 13 15.34 -19.52 9.42
CA TRP A 13 14.36 -18.61 8.82
C TRP A 13 14.23 -18.94 7.33
N GLY A 14 13.00 -19.15 6.89
CA GLY A 14 12.72 -19.41 5.48
C GLY A 14 11.59 -18.51 4.98
N VAL A 15 11.87 -17.76 3.93
CA VAL A 15 10.87 -16.92 3.24
C VAL A 15 10.88 -17.27 1.77
N SER A 16 9.71 -17.46 1.17
CA SER A 16 9.57 -17.74 -0.25
C SER A 16 8.71 -16.67 -0.93
N THR A 17 8.77 -16.61 -2.25
CA THR A 17 7.93 -15.74 -3.09
C THR A 17 6.43 -15.97 -2.90
N ARG A 18 6.04 -17.06 -2.24
CA ARG A 18 4.63 -17.34 -1.88
C ARG A 18 4.01 -16.26 -1.00
N LEU A 19 4.83 -15.51 -0.23
CA LEU A 19 4.35 -14.36 0.55
C LEU A 19 3.78 -13.23 -0.33
N ILE A 20 4.21 -13.10 -1.59
CA ILE A 20 3.61 -12.16 -2.55
C ILE A 20 2.14 -12.51 -2.77
N GLY A 21 1.83 -13.81 -2.96
CA GLY A 21 0.45 -14.30 -3.04
C GLY A 21 -0.36 -14.00 -1.79
N GLY A 22 0.26 -14.13 -0.59
CA GLY A 22 -0.38 -13.76 0.68
C GLY A 22 -0.77 -12.28 0.74
N VAL A 23 0.10 -11.37 0.29
CA VAL A 23 -0.22 -9.93 0.22
C VAL A 23 -1.37 -9.65 -0.75
N ILE A 24 -1.36 -10.30 -1.92
CA ILE A 24 -2.42 -10.13 -2.93
C ILE A 24 -3.77 -10.58 -2.37
N MET A 25 -3.83 -11.77 -1.79
CA MET A 25 -5.07 -12.33 -1.23
C MET A 25 -5.61 -11.53 -0.04
N THR A 26 -4.72 -10.93 0.76
CA THR A 26 -5.12 -10.19 1.96
C THR A 26 -5.60 -8.78 1.66
N HIS A 27 -4.98 -8.10 0.70
CA HIS A 27 -5.18 -6.66 0.47
C HIS A 27 -5.72 -6.31 -0.91
N GLY A 28 -5.58 -7.18 -1.91
CA GLY A 28 -6.06 -6.94 -3.27
C GLY A 28 -7.57 -6.76 -3.33
N ASP A 29 -8.03 -6.03 -4.35
CA ASP A 29 -9.44 -5.80 -4.66
C ASP A 29 -9.73 -6.05 -6.15
N ASN A 30 -10.96 -5.75 -6.59
CA ASN A 30 -11.36 -5.96 -7.99
C ASN A 30 -10.63 -5.03 -8.99
N ASN A 31 -9.98 -3.98 -8.51
CA ASN A 31 -9.22 -3.04 -9.33
C ASN A 31 -7.74 -3.42 -9.43
N GLY A 32 -7.28 -4.41 -8.67
CA GLY A 32 -5.91 -4.91 -8.72
C GLY A 32 -5.21 -5.00 -7.37
N LEU A 33 -3.90 -4.75 -7.37
CA LEU A 33 -3.08 -4.80 -6.16
C LEU A 33 -3.38 -3.62 -5.22
N VAL A 34 -3.26 -3.88 -3.92
CA VAL A 34 -3.19 -2.85 -2.88
C VAL A 34 -1.97 -3.14 -2.04
N LEU A 35 -0.88 -2.42 -2.31
CA LEU A 35 0.39 -2.71 -1.64
C LEU A 35 0.52 -1.89 -0.36
N PRO A 36 0.81 -2.54 0.78
CA PRO A 36 1.17 -1.83 2.00
C PRO A 36 2.40 -0.93 1.76
N PRO A 37 2.36 0.35 2.14
CA PRO A 37 3.41 1.31 1.81
C PRO A 37 4.83 0.88 2.19
N ARG A 38 5.02 0.16 3.30
CA ARG A 38 6.37 -0.26 3.74
C ARG A 38 7.03 -1.25 2.78
N ILE A 39 6.26 -2.08 2.08
CA ILE A 39 6.78 -3.06 1.12
C ILE A 39 6.61 -2.65 -0.34
N ALA A 40 5.84 -1.60 -0.64
CA ALA A 40 5.63 -1.13 -2.00
C ALA A 40 6.96 -0.65 -2.63
N PRO A 41 7.37 -1.15 -3.81
CA PRO A 41 8.58 -0.67 -4.49
C PRO A 41 8.51 0.80 -4.86
N VAL A 42 7.31 1.29 -5.17
CA VAL A 42 6.96 2.69 -5.40
C VAL A 42 5.85 3.04 -4.41
N GLN A 43 6.12 4.01 -3.53
CA GLN A 43 5.15 4.48 -2.55
C GLN A 43 4.26 5.59 -3.09
N ALA A 44 4.84 6.45 -3.94
CA ALA A 44 4.13 7.57 -4.52
C ALA A 44 4.44 7.69 -6.02
N MET A 45 3.40 7.85 -6.84
CA MET A 45 3.52 8.13 -8.27
C MET A 45 3.10 9.56 -8.54
N VAL A 46 4.02 10.38 -9.00
CA VAL A 46 3.74 11.75 -9.43
C VAL A 46 3.19 11.72 -10.86
N ILE A 47 2.04 12.32 -11.08
CA ILE A 47 1.39 12.37 -12.39
C ILE A 47 1.14 13.84 -12.77
N PRO A 48 1.89 14.39 -13.73
CA PRO A 48 1.62 15.70 -14.28
C PRO A 48 0.34 15.69 -15.13
N VAL A 49 -0.63 16.51 -14.76
CA VAL A 49 -1.91 16.67 -15.48
C VAL A 49 -1.75 17.79 -16.50
N ALA A 50 -2.02 17.49 -17.78
CA ALA A 50 -1.79 18.43 -18.89
C ALA A 50 -0.32 18.89 -18.99
N MET A 51 0.60 17.94 -19.00
CA MET A 51 2.06 18.17 -18.98
C MET A 51 2.59 18.99 -20.18
N HIS A 52 1.79 19.11 -21.25
CA HIS A 52 2.09 19.95 -22.41
C HIS A 52 2.00 21.46 -22.13
N LYS A 53 1.45 21.86 -20.97
CA LYS A 53 1.41 23.25 -20.54
C LYS A 53 2.70 23.65 -19.82
N ASP A 54 3.10 24.89 -20.04
CA ASP A 54 4.33 25.44 -19.50
C ASP A 54 4.38 25.31 -17.97
N GLY A 55 5.54 24.90 -17.46
CA GLY A 55 5.82 24.79 -16.02
C GLY A 55 5.24 23.56 -15.30
N VAL A 56 4.34 22.78 -15.92
CA VAL A 56 3.72 21.61 -15.24
C VAL A 56 4.73 20.48 -15.01
N LEU A 57 5.53 20.18 -16.03
CA LEU A 57 6.54 19.12 -15.92
C LEU A 57 7.65 19.50 -14.92
N ASP A 58 8.07 20.77 -14.93
CA ASP A 58 9.07 21.28 -13.99
C ASP A 58 8.56 21.20 -12.53
N ALA A 59 7.31 21.62 -12.31
CA ALA A 59 6.67 21.50 -11.00
C ALA A 59 6.56 20.04 -10.55
N ALA A 60 6.17 19.12 -11.44
CA ALA A 60 6.07 17.70 -11.12
C ALA A 60 7.44 17.08 -10.77
N ASN A 61 8.51 17.46 -11.49
CA ASN A 61 9.87 17.04 -11.17
C ASN A 61 10.33 17.61 -9.83
N ALA A 62 10.04 18.86 -9.53
CA ALA A 62 10.34 19.47 -8.23
C ALA A 62 9.63 18.72 -7.08
N LEU A 63 8.36 18.32 -7.26
CA LEU A 63 7.65 17.47 -6.27
C LEU A 63 8.30 16.11 -6.11
N LEU A 64 8.70 15.48 -7.22
CA LEU A 64 9.39 14.19 -7.20
C LEU A 64 10.67 14.27 -6.35
N ASP A 65 11.49 15.29 -6.57
CA ASP A 65 12.75 15.45 -5.86
C ASP A 65 12.51 15.73 -4.37
N ARG A 66 11.52 16.53 -4.03
CA ARG A 66 11.12 16.79 -2.63
C ARG A 66 10.66 15.51 -1.94
N LEU A 67 9.80 14.71 -2.56
CA LEU A 67 9.34 13.43 -2.02
C LEU A 67 10.50 12.45 -1.81
N LYS A 68 11.44 12.37 -2.78
CA LYS A 68 12.64 11.53 -2.65
C LYS A 68 13.55 12.01 -1.52
N ALA A 69 13.78 13.32 -1.41
CA ALA A 69 14.56 13.91 -0.32
C ALA A 69 13.94 13.64 1.06
N ALA A 70 12.62 13.56 1.12
CA ALA A 70 11.88 13.16 2.32
C ALA A 70 11.94 11.65 2.62
N GLY A 71 12.63 10.84 1.79
CA GLY A 71 12.78 9.39 1.97
C GLY A 71 11.61 8.56 1.43
N ILE A 72 10.72 9.15 0.62
CA ILE A 72 9.62 8.45 -0.03
C ILE A 72 10.11 7.85 -1.36
N ARG A 73 9.85 6.57 -1.59
CA ARG A 73 10.15 5.91 -2.87
C ARG A 73 9.17 6.39 -3.93
N ALA A 74 9.46 7.54 -4.54
CA ALA A 74 8.61 8.18 -5.54
C ALA A 74 9.15 8.00 -6.95
N LYS A 75 8.23 7.95 -7.92
CA LYS A 75 8.51 8.01 -9.36
C LYS A 75 7.57 9.01 -10.01
N ILE A 76 7.89 9.42 -11.23
CA ILE A 76 7.04 10.24 -12.10
C ILE A 76 6.62 9.44 -13.32
N ASP A 77 5.41 9.69 -13.80
CA ASP A 77 4.95 9.23 -15.11
C ASP A 77 4.72 10.44 -16.03
N ASP A 78 5.72 10.70 -16.85
CA ASP A 78 5.74 11.74 -17.88
C ASP A 78 5.44 11.19 -19.29
N SER A 79 4.88 9.97 -19.39
CA SER A 79 4.46 9.40 -20.67
C SER A 79 3.30 10.17 -21.29
N ASP A 80 3.08 9.99 -22.60
CA ASP A 80 2.01 10.61 -23.36
C ASP A 80 0.61 9.97 -23.14
N GLN A 81 0.52 9.02 -22.20
CA GLN A 81 -0.73 8.34 -21.89
C GLN A 81 -1.75 9.29 -21.24
N SER A 82 -3.03 9.01 -21.45
CA SER A 82 -4.10 9.81 -20.84
C SER A 82 -4.09 9.68 -19.30
N MET A 83 -4.57 10.72 -18.61
CA MET A 83 -4.69 10.70 -17.14
C MET A 83 -5.51 9.51 -16.64
N GLY A 84 -6.59 9.15 -17.33
CA GLY A 84 -7.41 7.99 -16.98
C GLY A 84 -6.65 6.68 -17.08
N TRP A 85 -5.85 6.52 -18.14
CA TRP A 85 -5.00 5.35 -18.30
C TRP A 85 -3.95 5.26 -17.20
N LYS A 86 -3.23 6.35 -16.92
CA LYS A 86 -2.23 6.40 -15.83
C LYS A 86 -2.85 6.06 -14.48
N ALA A 87 -4.03 6.62 -14.20
CA ALA A 87 -4.74 6.36 -12.96
C ALA A 87 -5.08 4.87 -12.81
N ALA A 88 -5.64 4.24 -13.84
CA ALA A 88 -5.98 2.82 -13.85
C ALA A 88 -4.73 1.91 -13.75
N GLU A 89 -3.65 2.27 -14.45
CA GLU A 89 -2.40 1.52 -14.44
C GLU A 89 -1.78 1.45 -13.05
N TYR A 90 -1.68 2.59 -12.36
CA TYR A 90 -1.10 2.63 -11.01
C TYR A 90 -2.05 2.13 -9.94
N GLU A 91 -3.35 2.17 -10.17
CA GLU A 91 -4.36 1.52 -9.36
C GLU A 91 -4.22 0.00 -9.44
N MET A 92 -4.14 -0.55 -10.66
CA MET A 92 -3.92 -1.97 -10.90
C MET A 92 -2.58 -2.46 -10.30
N LYS A 93 -1.52 -1.69 -10.43
CA LYS A 93 -0.19 -1.97 -9.85
C LYS A 93 -0.13 -1.81 -8.34
N GLY A 94 -1.17 -1.28 -7.71
CA GLY A 94 -1.28 -1.12 -6.27
C GLY A 94 -0.34 -0.07 -5.67
N VAL A 95 0.02 0.96 -6.42
CA VAL A 95 0.83 2.06 -5.89
C VAL A 95 0.04 2.78 -4.79
N PRO A 96 0.53 2.85 -3.54
CA PRO A 96 -0.25 3.35 -2.41
C PRO A 96 -0.77 4.77 -2.56
N LEU A 97 0.02 5.65 -3.16
CA LEU A 97 -0.31 7.08 -3.28
C LEU A 97 -0.04 7.58 -4.69
N ARG A 98 -1.01 8.27 -5.29
CA ARG A 98 -0.80 9.10 -6.48
C ARG A 98 -0.74 10.56 -6.06
N VAL A 99 0.17 11.30 -6.66
CA VAL A 99 0.34 12.74 -6.47
C VAL A 99 0.08 13.42 -7.81
N GLU A 100 -1.07 14.02 -7.95
CA GLU A 100 -1.52 14.66 -9.19
C GLU A 100 -1.27 16.16 -9.11
N ILE A 101 -0.67 16.75 -10.15
CA ILE A 101 -0.43 18.19 -10.22
C ILE A 101 -0.72 18.72 -11.62
N GLY A 102 -1.52 19.75 -11.71
CA GLY A 102 -1.87 20.43 -12.95
C GLY A 102 -1.74 21.95 -12.85
N PRO A 103 -2.01 22.69 -13.94
CA PRO A 103 -1.83 24.14 -13.95
C PRO A 103 -2.62 24.87 -12.86
N LYS A 104 -3.87 24.45 -12.63
CA LYS A 104 -4.73 25.04 -11.58
C LYS A 104 -4.24 24.76 -10.16
N ASP A 105 -3.54 23.64 -9.99
CA ASP A 105 -2.97 23.26 -8.71
C ASP A 105 -1.73 24.09 -8.42
N ILE A 106 -0.90 24.31 -9.43
CA ILE A 106 0.28 25.19 -9.35
C ILE A 106 -0.12 26.61 -8.97
N GLU A 107 -1.15 27.17 -9.65
CA GLU A 107 -1.68 28.51 -9.34
C GLU A 107 -2.13 28.67 -7.90
N LYS A 108 -2.62 27.58 -7.31
CA LYS A 108 -3.12 27.55 -5.92
C LYS A 108 -2.11 27.06 -4.89
N ASN A 109 -0.86 26.86 -5.30
CA ASN A 109 0.21 26.27 -4.47
C ASN A 109 -0.23 24.96 -3.78
N GLN A 110 -0.86 24.03 -4.53
CA GLN A 110 -1.37 22.76 -4.02
C GLN A 110 -1.09 21.61 -4.98
N CYS A 111 -1.31 20.38 -4.53
CA CYS A 111 -1.41 19.17 -5.33
C CYS A 111 -2.56 18.29 -4.82
N VAL A 112 -2.90 17.24 -5.55
CA VAL A 112 -3.91 16.27 -5.13
C VAL A 112 -3.24 14.98 -4.75
N LEU A 113 -3.45 14.52 -3.53
CA LEU A 113 -3.10 13.18 -3.09
C LEU A 113 -4.30 12.24 -3.28
N VAL A 114 -4.08 11.11 -3.93
CA VAL A 114 -5.11 10.09 -4.15
C VAL A 114 -4.65 8.77 -3.54
N ARG A 115 -5.40 8.28 -2.58
CA ARG A 115 -5.11 7.02 -1.88
C ARG A 115 -5.58 5.81 -2.68
N ARG A 116 -4.77 4.76 -2.71
CA ARG A 116 -5.15 3.50 -3.39
C ARG A 116 -6.13 2.65 -2.59
N ASP A 117 -6.04 2.68 -1.26
CA ASP A 117 -6.76 1.78 -0.37
C ASP A 117 -8.25 2.09 -0.21
N ASN A 118 -8.66 3.34 -0.43
CA ASN A 118 -10.05 3.80 -0.28
C ASN A 118 -10.51 4.77 -1.37
N GLY A 119 -9.62 5.17 -2.30
CA GLY A 119 -9.92 6.10 -3.39
C GLY A 119 -10.07 7.57 -2.95
N GLU A 120 -9.78 7.90 -1.70
CA GLU A 120 -9.91 9.25 -1.16
C GLU A 120 -8.96 10.22 -1.88
N LYS A 121 -9.49 11.41 -2.22
CA LYS A 121 -8.74 12.52 -2.83
C LYS A 121 -8.68 13.69 -1.89
N VAL A 122 -7.46 14.16 -1.60
CA VAL A 122 -7.22 15.28 -0.70
C VAL A 122 -6.37 16.32 -1.40
N PHE A 123 -6.81 17.59 -1.37
CA PHE A 123 -5.99 18.71 -1.81
C PHE A 123 -5.02 19.10 -0.69
N VAL A 124 -3.75 19.17 -1.02
CA VAL A 124 -2.67 19.42 -0.06
C VAL A 124 -1.83 20.60 -0.54
N SER A 125 -1.54 21.53 0.37
CA SER A 125 -0.59 22.61 0.07
C SER A 125 0.79 22.04 -0.24
N LEU A 126 1.45 22.63 -1.25
CA LEU A 126 2.83 22.26 -1.57
C LEU A 126 3.78 22.49 -0.38
N ASP A 127 3.46 23.44 0.51
CA ASP A 127 4.32 23.76 1.67
C ASP A 127 4.36 22.63 2.71
N THR A 128 3.32 21.78 2.77
CA THR A 128 3.18 20.67 3.72
C THR A 128 3.19 19.29 3.05
N LEU A 129 3.58 19.22 1.79
CA LEU A 129 3.46 18.01 0.98
C LEU A 129 4.17 16.81 1.62
N GLU A 130 5.42 16.96 2.03
CA GLU A 130 6.24 15.85 2.50
C GLU A 130 5.71 15.26 3.79
N GLU A 131 5.31 16.13 4.71
CA GLU A 131 4.73 15.73 5.99
C GLU A 131 3.38 15.04 5.78
N THR A 132 2.51 15.64 4.97
CA THR A 132 1.19 15.08 4.66
C THR A 132 1.30 13.76 3.90
N ALA A 133 2.23 13.65 2.95
CA ALA A 133 2.45 12.39 2.21
C ALA A 133 2.93 11.26 3.12
N LYS A 134 3.85 11.53 4.05
CA LYS A 134 4.28 10.54 5.06
C LYS A 134 3.15 10.10 5.96
N ALA A 135 2.41 11.05 6.53
CA ALA A 135 1.27 10.76 7.39
C ALA A 135 0.20 9.95 6.64
N THR A 136 -0.06 10.28 5.37
CA THR A 136 -1.00 9.53 4.53
C THR A 136 -0.52 8.11 4.26
N LEU A 137 0.77 7.90 3.96
CA LEU A 137 1.35 6.57 3.76
C LEU A 137 1.27 5.73 5.04
N ASP A 138 1.55 6.31 6.20
CA ASP A 138 1.42 5.63 7.49
C ASP A 138 -0.05 5.27 7.76
N ALA A 139 -0.98 6.19 7.52
CA ALA A 139 -2.42 5.93 7.67
C ALA A 139 -2.93 4.82 6.71
N ILE A 140 -2.43 4.76 5.47
CA ILE A 140 -2.72 3.66 4.53
C ILE A 140 -2.21 2.33 5.12
N HIS A 141 -0.96 2.31 5.60
CA HIS A 141 -0.36 1.09 6.15
C HIS A 141 -1.15 0.55 7.34
N ASP A 142 -1.45 1.42 8.30
CA ASP A 142 -2.20 1.06 9.51
C ASP A 142 -3.64 0.66 9.17
N GLY A 143 -4.29 1.35 8.24
CA GLY A 143 -5.63 1.02 7.77
C GLY A 143 -5.71 -0.38 7.15
N LEU A 144 -4.72 -0.75 6.32
CA LEU A 144 -4.62 -2.10 5.74
C LEU A 144 -4.41 -3.17 6.81
N TYR A 145 -3.54 -2.90 7.79
CA TYR A 145 -3.30 -3.81 8.91
C TYR A 145 -4.57 -4.01 9.75
N GLN A 146 -5.25 -2.93 10.13
CA GLN A 146 -6.47 -3.01 10.94
C GLN A 146 -7.60 -3.74 10.21
N ARG A 147 -7.73 -3.54 8.89
CA ARG A 147 -8.71 -4.27 8.07
C ARG A 147 -8.43 -5.77 8.07
N ALA A 148 -7.16 -6.16 7.85
CA ALA A 148 -6.77 -7.56 7.87
C ALA A 148 -6.93 -8.20 9.26
N LYS A 149 -6.56 -7.48 10.32
CA LYS A 149 -6.75 -7.92 11.72
C LYS A 149 -8.22 -8.13 12.05
N LYS A 150 -9.06 -7.16 11.73
CA LYS A 150 -10.51 -7.25 11.93
C LYS A 150 -11.10 -8.45 11.18
N ASN A 151 -10.73 -8.63 9.92
CA ASN A 151 -11.18 -9.78 9.13
C ASN A 151 -10.77 -11.12 9.77
N LEU A 152 -9.54 -11.23 10.28
CA LEU A 152 -9.08 -12.43 10.99
C LEU A 152 -9.89 -12.68 12.28
N GLU A 153 -10.15 -11.65 13.06
CA GLU A 153 -10.92 -11.73 14.30
C GLU A 153 -12.38 -12.15 14.04
N GLU A 154 -13.02 -11.54 13.05
CA GLU A 154 -14.41 -11.84 12.66
C GLU A 154 -14.59 -13.24 12.07
N HIS A 155 -13.53 -13.84 11.51
CA HIS A 155 -13.55 -15.17 10.90
C HIS A 155 -12.78 -16.21 11.72
N THR A 156 -12.57 -15.97 13.01
CA THR A 156 -11.95 -16.94 13.94
C THR A 156 -12.95 -17.36 15.01
N PHE A 157 -13.33 -18.64 15.00
CA PHE A 157 -14.35 -19.18 15.88
C PHE A 157 -13.74 -20.20 16.84
N PRO A 158 -13.99 -20.12 18.16
CA PRO A 158 -13.55 -21.16 19.11
C PRO A 158 -14.46 -22.38 19.01
N ALA A 159 -13.88 -23.58 19.10
CA ALA A 159 -14.60 -24.85 19.17
C ALA A 159 -14.01 -25.76 20.24
N PHE A 160 -14.88 -26.37 21.02
CA PHE A 160 -14.51 -27.23 22.16
C PHE A 160 -14.80 -28.72 21.91
N SER A 161 -15.39 -29.06 20.77
CA SER A 161 -15.61 -30.43 20.32
C SER A 161 -15.40 -30.55 18.80
N LEU A 162 -15.18 -31.76 18.31
CA LEU A 162 -15.03 -32.04 16.88
C LEU A 162 -16.32 -31.75 16.10
N GLU A 163 -17.48 -32.06 16.70
CA GLU A 163 -18.80 -31.82 16.12
C GLU A 163 -19.05 -30.32 15.95
N GLU A 164 -18.77 -29.53 16.98
CA GLU A 164 -18.88 -28.07 16.95
C GLU A 164 -17.92 -27.47 15.91
N ALA A 165 -16.68 -27.95 15.83
CA ALA A 165 -15.72 -27.49 14.82
C ALA A 165 -16.22 -27.75 13.38
N LYS A 166 -16.81 -28.92 13.13
CA LYS A 166 -17.39 -29.26 11.81
C LYS A 166 -18.58 -28.38 11.47
N GLN A 167 -19.45 -28.11 12.43
CA GLN A 167 -20.61 -27.25 12.27
C GLN A 167 -20.21 -25.81 11.94
N LEU A 168 -19.33 -25.23 12.75
CA LEU A 168 -18.83 -23.86 12.54
C LEU A 168 -18.12 -23.73 11.19
N GLN A 169 -17.32 -24.74 10.80
CA GLN A 169 -16.66 -24.74 9.50
C GLN A 169 -17.65 -24.77 8.33
N ALA A 170 -18.75 -25.52 8.47
CA ALA A 170 -19.79 -25.64 7.43
C ALA A 170 -20.64 -24.37 7.33
N GLU A 171 -20.93 -23.71 8.44
CA GLU A 171 -21.80 -22.55 8.51
C GLU A 171 -21.06 -21.23 8.14
N HIS A 172 -19.83 -21.07 8.62
CA HIS A 172 -19.10 -19.79 8.56
C HIS A 172 -17.82 -19.86 7.72
N GLY A 173 -17.22 -21.02 7.54
CA GLY A 173 -15.86 -21.14 7.02
C GLY A 173 -14.84 -20.50 7.98
N GLY A 174 -13.74 -19.96 7.44
CA GLY A 174 -12.75 -19.23 8.24
C GLY A 174 -11.82 -20.13 9.05
N PHE A 175 -11.42 -19.66 10.22
CA PHE A 175 -10.48 -20.34 11.12
C PHE A 175 -11.20 -20.90 12.34
N ILE A 176 -10.94 -22.17 12.66
CA ILE A 176 -11.46 -22.80 13.86
C ILE A 176 -10.31 -22.95 14.87
N LYS A 177 -10.47 -22.28 16.01
CA LYS A 177 -9.51 -22.39 17.13
C LYS A 177 -9.98 -23.49 18.07
N THR A 178 -9.29 -24.64 18.02
CA THR A 178 -9.52 -25.77 18.93
C THR A 178 -8.55 -25.72 20.09
N MET A 179 -8.97 -26.24 21.24
CA MET A 179 -8.10 -26.47 22.41
C MET A 179 -7.88 -27.96 22.61
#